data_ff4dbb3b79a4aaabe489c4f6ee47806a
#
_entry.id   ff4dbb3b79a4aaabe489c4f6ee47806a
#
_cell.length_a   1.000
_cell.length_b   1.000
_cell.length_c   1.000
_cell.angle_alpha   90.00
_cell.angle_beta   90.00
_cell.angle_gamma   90.00
#
_symmetry.space_group_name_H-M   'P 1'
#
loop_
_entity.id
_entity.type
_entity.pdbx_description
1 polymer ?
#
loop_
_entity_poly.entity_id
_entity_poly.type
_entity_poly.pdbx_seq_one_letter_code
_entity_poly.pdbx_strand_id
1 'polypeptide(L)'
;TLFKNLCECFKTRLFYLCMDEAHTMGLGRRLDKEGYVPKSELLAQHMERVGKLCEKYGISPIISSDMFFRPFAPGYYTDTGEVPQEVIDRVPSMYRIMYWDYYNCEKSEQSVAKFHHMIQQHKRFHNPIMFLGGAWKWMGFAPNNAFSLYSSDFHINGCLRHGIDDISLATFGDDGSEASRF
;
A
#
# COMPACT_ATOMS: atom_id res chain seq x y z
N THR A 1 -1.55 7.09 -22.64
CA THR A 1 -1.89 8.53 -22.55
C THR A 1 -1.62 9.06 -21.15
N LEU A 2 -2.17 8.46 -20.08
CA LEU A 2 -2.01 8.97 -18.71
C LEU A 2 -0.51 9.08 -18.31
N PHE A 3 0.25 8.00 -18.38
CA PHE A 3 1.67 8.00 -17.99
C PHE A 3 2.51 8.99 -18.80
N LYS A 4 2.23 9.12 -20.11
CA LYS A 4 2.88 10.13 -20.93
C LYS A 4 2.63 11.54 -20.37
N ASN A 5 1.37 11.89 -20.12
CA ASN A 5 1.00 13.23 -19.61
C ASN A 5 1.63 13.49 -18.23
N LEU A 6 1.60 12.50 -17.32
CA LEU A 6 2.25 12.64 -16.02
C LEU A 6 3.76 12.90 -16.15
N CYS A 7 4.44 12.19 -17.03
CA CYS A 7 5.87 12.37 -17.27
C CYS A 7 6.22 13.70 -17.96
N GLU A 8 5.29 14.31 -18.67
CA GLU A 8 5.44 15.65 -19.23
C GLU A 8 5.19 16.74 -18.20
N CYS A 9 4.29 16.52 -17.24
CA CYS A 9 3.94 17.49 -16.20
C CYS A 9 4.89 17.47 -14.99
N PHE A 10 5.42 16.30 -14.62
CA PHE A 10 6.22 16.13 -13.41
C PHE A 10 7.66 15.73 -13.74
N LYS A 11 8.62 16.30 -13.01
CA LYS A 11 10.04 15.93 -13.11
C LYS A 11 10.34 14.59 -12.47
N THR A 12 9.60 14.23 -11.41
CA THR A 12 9.75 12.92 -10.75
C THR A 12 9.40 11.78 -11.70
N ARG A 13 9.99 10.62 -11.44
CA ARG A 13 9.63 9.35 -12.06
C ARG A 13 9.14 8.33 -11.04
N LEU A 14 9.07 8.72 -9.78
CA LEU A 14 8.51 7.92 -8.71
C LEU A 14 7.01 8.21 -8.61
N PHE A 15 6.17 7.23 -8.97
CA PHE A 15 4.72 7.38 -8.97
C PHE A 15 4.05 6.29 -8.13
N TYR A 16 3.16 6.71 -7.24
CA TYR A 16 2.29 5.81 -6.52
C TYR A 16 1.08 5.47 -7.40
N LEU A 17 0.99 4.20 -7.78
CA LEU A 17 -0.05 3.68 -8.68
C LEU A 17 -1.23 3.07 -7.94
N CYS A 18 -1.23 3.11 -6.61
CA CYS A 18 -2.23 2.51 -5.74
C CYS A 18 -2.33 0.98 -5.91
N MET A 19 -3.29 0.49 -6.65
CA MET A 19 -3.63 -0.94 -6.86
C MET A 19 -4.16 -1.61 -5.59
N ASP A 20 -4.68 -0.84 -4.66
CA ASP A 20 -5.27 -1.28 -3.39
C ASP A 20 -6.78 -1.51 -3.51
N GLU A 21 -7.32 -2.16 -2.50
CA GLU A 21 -8.76 -2.30 -2.25
C GLU A 21 -9.61 -2.83 -3.43
N ALA A 22 -9.00 -3.53 -4.38
CA ALA A 22 -9.69 -4.09 -5.54
C ALA A 22 -10.57 -5.31 -5.15
N HIS A 23 -11.57 -5.07 -4.30
CA HIS A 23 -12.38 -6.11 -3.65
C HIS A 23 -13.14 -6.99 -4.64
N THR A 24 -13.59 -6.41 -5.74
CA THR A 24 -14.38 -7.06 -6.78
C THR A 24 -13.54 -7.57 -7.97
N MET A 25 -12.20 -7.54 -7.83
CA MET A 25 -11.31 -8.04 -8.88
C MET A 25 -11.63 -9.48 -9.25
N GLY A 26 -11.83 -9.73 -10.54
CA GLY A 26 -12.18 -11.06 -11.07
C GLY A 26 -13.66 -11.43 -10.99
N LEU A 27 -14.51 -10.57 -10.44
CA LEU A 27 -15.96 -10.76 -10.35
C LEU A 27 -16.71 -10.05 -11.48
N GLY A 28 -18.05 -10.17 -11.46
CA GLY A 28 -18.93 -9.55 -12.43
C GLY A 28 -18.70 -10.07 -13.86
N ARG A 29 -18.74 -9.21 -14.84
CA ARG A 29 -18.65 -9.57 -16.27
C ARG A 29 -17.43 -10.39 -16.64
N ARG A 30 -16.33 -10.27 -15.88
CA ARG A 30 -15.15 -11.09 -16.11
C ARG A 30 -15.41 -12.53 -15.72
N LEU A 31 -15.99 -12.76 -14.53
CA LEU A 31 -16.37 -14.08 -14.07
C LEU A 31 -17.33 -14.75 -15.05
N ASP A 32 -18.31 -14.00 -15.55
CA ASP A 32 -19.32 -14.51 -16.50
C ASP A 32 -18.71 -14.95 -17.84
N LYS A 33 -17.66 -14.27 -18.29
CA LYS A 33 -17.04 -14.52 -19.60
C LYS A 33 -15.89 -15.51 -19.55
N GLU A 34 -15.07 -15.45 -18.53
CA GLU A 34 -13.76 -16.11 -18.49
C GLU A 34 -13.67 -17.19 -17.38
N GLY A 35 -14.73 -17.27 -16.54
CA GLY A 35 -14.71 -18.13 -15.35
C GLY A 35 -13.85 -17.56 -14.22
N TYR A 36 -13.73 -18.35 -13.15
CA TYR A 36 -12.97 -17.96 -11.98
C TYR A 36 -11.46 -17.98 -12.26
N VAL A 37 -10.80 -16.86 -11.92
CA VAL A 37 -9.35 -16.75 -11.89
C VAL A 37 -8.93 -16.22 -10.52
N PRO A 38 -7.94 -16.81 -9.84
CA PRO A 38 -7.47 -16.32 -8.55
C PRO A 38 -7.06 -14.83 -8.59
N LYS A 39 -7.39 -14.08 -7.54
CA LYS A 39 -7.05 -12.64 -7.49
C LYS A 39 -5.55 -12.38 -7.59
N SER A 40 -4.71 -13.24 -6.97
CA SER A 40 -3.25 -13.17 -7.07
C SER A 40 -2.76 -13.30 -8.50
N GLU A 41 -3.38 -14.18 -9.29
CA GLU A 41 -3.08 -14.33 -10.72
C GLU A 41 -3.45 -13.07 -11.51
N LEU A 42 -4.65 -12.54 -11.27
CA LEU A 42 -5.12 -11.32 -11.94
C LEU A 42 -4.24 -10.11 -11.60
N LEU A 43 -3.84 -9.99 -10.34
CA LEU A 43 -2.95 -8.93 -9.89
C LEU A 43 -1.58 -9.04 -10.57
N ALA A 44 -1.01 -10.26 -10.63
CA ALA A 44 0.28 -10.49 -11.28
C ALA A 44 0.24 -10.13 -12.78
N GLN A 45 -0.80 -10.56 -13.50
CA GLN A 45 -1.00 -10.20 -14.90
C GLN A 45 -1.15 -8.68 -15.09
N HIS A 46 -1.84 -8.01 -14.17
CA HIS A 46 -2.01 -6.57 -14.22
C HIS A 46 -0.68 -5.83 -13.98
N MET A 47 0.06 -6.25 -12.96
CA MET A 47 1.39 -5.68 -12.66
C MET A 47 2.35 -5.84 -13.84
N GLU A 48 2.38 -7.01 -14.49
CA GLU A 48 3.23 -7.22 -15.67
C GLU A 48 2.88 -6.23 -16.80
N ARG A 49 1.58 -6.04 -17.09
CA ARG A 49 1.13 -5.12 -18.14
C ARG A 49 1.45 -3.66 -17.81
N VAL A 50 1.21 -3.26 -16.57
CA VAL A 50 1.51 -1.89 -16.09
C VAL A 50 3.02 -1.68 -16.01
N GLY A 51 3.79 -2.69 -15.57
CA GLY A 51 5.24 -2.66 -15.53
C GLY A 51 5.87 -2.34 -16.89
N LYS A 52 5.42 -3.00 -17.95
CA LYS A 52 5.86 -2.69 -19.34
C LYS A 52 5.59 -1.24 -19.73
N LEU A 53 4.48 -0.64 -19.25
CA LEU A 53 4.21 0.78 -19.46
C LEU A 53 5.13 1.66 -18.62
N CYS A 54 5.42 1.29 -17.39
CA CYS A 54 6.35 2.00 -16.52
C CYS A 54 7.76 2.01 -17.12
N GLU A 55 8.25 0.87 -17.58
CA GLU A 55 9.54 0.76 -18.30
C GLU A 55 9.61 1.70 -19.51
N LYS A 56 8.56 1.69 -20.34
CA LYS A 56 8.48 2.57 -21.52
C LYS A 56 8.63 4.05 -21.19
N TYR A 57 8.15 4.50 -20.04
CA TYR A 57 8.18 5.91 -19.64
C TYR A 57 9.22 6.21 -18.54
N GLY A 58 10.05 5.24 -18.18
CA GLY A 58 11.09 5.38 -17.16
C GLY A 58 10.51 5.63 -15.76
N ILE A 59 9.31 5.10 -15.48
CA ILE A 59 8.62 5.25 -14.19
C ILE A 59 9.13 4.19 -13.22
N SER A 60 9.41 4.60 -11.98
CA SER A 60 9.61 3.72 -10.83
C SER A 60 8.28 3.62 -10.06
N PRO A 61 7.53 2.53 -10.21
CA PRO A 61 6.19 2.43 -9.65
C PRO A 61 6.20 2.03 -8.17
N ILE A 62 5.29 2.63 -7.41
CA ILE A 62 4.94 2.23 -6.05
C ILE A 62 3.54 1.65 -6.08
N ILE A 63 3.31 0.52 -5.42
CA ILE A 63 2.00 -0.10 -5.26
C ILE A 63 1.71 -0.44 -3.80
N SER A 64 0.44 -0.40 -3.42
CA SER A 64 -0.01 -0.87 -2.12
C SER A 64 0.13 -2.39 -1.99
N SER A 65 0.38 -2.85 -0.79
CA SER A 65 0.64 -4.27 -0.52
C SER A 65 -0.58 -5.07 -0.07
N ASP A 66 -1.67 -4.43 0.32
CA ASP A 66 -2.86 -5.09 0.89
C ASP A 66 -3.42 -6.20 -0.01
N MET A 67 -3.37 -6.02 -1.32
CA MET A 67 -3.88 -7.02 -2.27
C MET A 67 -3.03 -8.30 -2.34
N PHE A 68 -1.82 -8.31 -1.77
CA PHE A 68 -1.03 -9.53 -1.61
C PHE A 68 -1.45 -10.31 -0.36
N PHE A 69 -1.90 -9.62 0.69
CA PHE A 69 -2.31 -10.22 1.97
C PHE A 69 -3.77 -10.66 1.97
N ARG A 70 -4.64 -9.79 1.49
CA ARG A 70 -6.09 -9.96 1.55
C ARG A 70 -6.66 -11.25 0.96
N PRO A 71 -6.14 -11.85 -0.11
CA PRO A 71 -6.63 -13.12 -0.62
C PRO A 71 -6.42 -14.31 0.33
N PHE A 72 -5.51 -14.17 1.30
CA PHE A 72 -5.07 -15.24 2.18
C PHE A 72 -5.42 -15.01 3.66
N ALA A 73 -6.02 -13.86 3.98
CA ALA A 73 -6.34 -13.48 5.35
C ALA A 73 -7.64 -12.67 5.42
N PRO A 74 -8.38 -12.72 6.54
CA PRO A 74 -9.52 -11.85 6.75
C PRO A 74 -9.04 -10.41 6.99
N GLY A 75 -9.45 -9.48 6.14
CA GLY A 75 -9.05 -8.06 6.24
C GLY A 75 -7.84 -7.71 5.39
N TYR A 76 -7.25 -6.55 5.63
CA TYR A 76 -6.13 -6.02 4.84
C TYR A 76 -4.80 -6.63 5.26
N TYR A 77 -4.45 -6.43 6.52
CA TYR A 77 -3.21 -6.90 7.12
C TYR A 77 -3.56 -7.61 8.43
N THR A 78 -3.44 -8.91 8.45
CA THR A 78 -3.71 -9.69 9.66
C THR A 78 -2.44 -10.38 10.13
N ASP A 79 -2.35 -10.55 11.43
CA ASP A 79 -1.26 -11.22 12.12
C ASP A 79 -1.29 -12.75 11.99
N THR A 80 -2.26 -13.31 11.25
CA THR A 80 -2.48 -14.76 11.16
C THR A 80 -2.25 -15.36 9.77
N GLY A 81 -2.04 -14.54 8.76
CA GLY A 81 -1.86 -15.00 7.38
C GLY A 81 -0.46 -14.71 6.84
N GLU A 82 0.11 -15.67 6.13
CA GLU A 82 1.33 -15.47 5.36
C GLU A 82 1.01 -15.40 3.89
N VAL A 83 1.65 -14.49 3.18
CA VAL A 83 1.60 -14.46 1.72
C VAL A 83 2.39 -15.67 1.20
N PRO A 84 1.80 -16.52 0.35
CA PRO A 84 2.52 -17.65 -0.23
C PRO A 84 3.76 -17.19 -1.01
N GLN A 85 4.85 -17.94 -0.92
CA GLN A 85 6.10 -17.56 -1.58
C GLN A 85 5.94 -17.44 -3.10
N GLU A 86 5.14 -18.28 -3.71
CA GLU A 86 4.82 -18.24 -5.13
C GLU A 86 4.14 -16.92 -5.58
N VAL A 87 3.43 -16.25 -4.68
CA VAL A 87 2.84 -14.93 -4.95
C VAL A 87 3.90 -13.85 -4.86
N ILE A 88 4.77 -13.94 -3.86
CA ILE A 88 5.89 -13.01 -3.65
C ILE A 88 6.84 -13.05 -4.86
N ASP A 89 7.21 -14.23 -5.30
CA ASP A 89 8.15 -14.44 -6.41
C ASP A 89 7.66 -13.89 -7.75
N ARG A 90 6.36 -13.62 -7.86
CA ARG A 90 5.74 -13.03 -9.06
C ARG A 90 5.69 -11.51 -9.04
N VAL A 91 6.10 -10.86 -7.97
CA VAL A 91 6.14 -9.39 -7.90
C VAL A 91 7.37 -8.89 -8.63
N PRO A 92 7.21 -8.13 -9.73
CA PRO A 92 8.36 -7.64 -10.48
C PRO A 92 9.24 -6.72 -9.64
N SER A 93 10.56 -6.90 -9.72
CA SER A 93 11.55 -6.17 -8.89
C SER A 93 11.55 -4.66 -9.08
N MET A 94 10.98 -4.17 -10.18
CA MET A 94 10.86 -2.73 -10.46
C MET A 94 9.88 -2.00 -9.55
N TYR A 95 8.97 -2.72 -8.90
CA TYR A 95 7.98 -2.12 -7.99
C TYR A 95 8.58 -1.85 -6.62
N ARG A 96 8.15 -0.75 -5.99
CA ARG A 96 8.28 -0.53 -4.56
C ARG A 96 6.96 -0.95 -3.90
N ILE A 97 7.03 -1.58 -2.75
CA ILE A 97 5.86 -2.09 -2.03
C ILE A 97 5.55 -1.16 -0.88
N MET A 98 4.34 -0.61 -0.88
CA MET A 98 3.88 0.30 0.17
C MET A 98 2.99 -0.44 1.17
N TYR A 99 3.49 -0.59 2.39
CA TYR A 99 2.69 -1.00 3.54
C TYR A 99 1.98 0.22 4.11
N TRP A 100 0.67 0.20 4.17
CA TRP A 100 -0.11 1.26 4.79
C TRP A 100 -0.82 0.75 6.05
N ASP A 101 -0.74 1.55 7.11
CA ASP A 101 -1.43 1.26 8.37
C ASP A 101 -1.79 2.57 9.07
N TYR A 102 -3.06 2.76 9.34
CA TYR A 102 -3.58 3.98 9.94
C TYR A 102 -4.10 3.76 11.35
N TYR A 103 -4.37 2.52 11.74
CA TYR A 103 -5.16 2.18 12.91
C TYR A 103 -4.38 1.45 13.99
N ASN A 104 -3.35 0.71 13.62
CA ASN A 104 -2.53 -0.06 14.56
C ASN A 104 -1.43 0.82 15.15
N CYS A 105 -1.80 1.74 16.03
CA CYS A 105 -0.89 2.72 16.62
C CYS A 105 -0.99 2.82 18.15
N GLU A 106 -1.72 1.92 18.81
CA GLU A 106 -1.72 1.85 20.26
C GLU A 106 -0.32 1.48 20.77
N LYS A 107 0.17 2.19 21.80
CA LYS A 107 1.48 1.91 22.40
C LYS A 107 1.39 0.70 23.34
N SER A 108 0.83 -0.40 22.87
CA SER A 108 0.68 -1.67 23.54
C SER A 108 1.66 -2.70 22.96
N GLU A 109 2.02 -3.72 23.75
CA GLU A 109 2.85 -4.83 23.29
C GLU A 109 2.24 -5.53 22.07
N GLN A 110 0.91 -5.67 22.06
CA GLN A 110 0.19 -6.30 20.95
C GLN A 110 0.34 -5.51 19.65
N SER A 111 0.15 -4.18 19.69
CA SER A 111 0.30 -3.33 18.51
C SER A 111 1.74 -3.29 18.01
N VAL A 112 2.72 -3.28 18.92
CA VAL A 112 4.15 -3.36 18.58
C VAL A 112 4.46 -4.70 17.92
N ALA A 113 3.97 -5.81 18.47
CA ALA A 113 4.18 -7.15 17.94
C ALA A 113 3.53 -7.30 16.55
N LYS A 114 2.31 -6.79 16.37
CA LYS A 114 1.62 -6.80 15.07
C LYS A 114 2.39 -5.98 14.04
N PHE A 115 2.80 -4.77 14.36
CA PHE A 115 3.57 -3.93 13.45
C PHE A 115 4.89 -4.59 13.07
N HIS A 116 5.62 -5.15 14.04
CA HIS A 116 6.83 -5.92 13.80
C HIS A 116 6.57 -7.09 12.85
N HIS A 117 5.55 -7.90 13.11
CA HIS A 117 5.18 -9.05 12.28
C HIS A 117 4.90 -8.60 10.84
N MET A 118 4.10 -7.56 10.64
CA MET A 118 3.78 -7.04 9.31
C MET A 118 5.02 -6.56 8.56
N ILE A 119 5.94 -5.87 9.23
CA ILE A 119 7.21 -5.48 8.61
C ILE A 119 8.04 -6.71 8.20
N GLN A 120 8.09 -7.76 9.03
CA GLN A 120 8.80 -8.99 8.67
C GLN A 120 8.16 -9.68 7.45
N GLN A 121 6.83 -9.70 7.37
CA GLN A 121 6.13 -10.23 6.19
C GLN A 121 6.47 -9.43 4.93
N HIS A 122 6.52 -8.09 5.02
CA HIS A 122 6.91 -7.25 3.89
C HIS A 122 8.38 -7.45 3.46
N LYS A 123 9.28 -7.73 4.41
CA LYS A 123 10.69 -8.03 4.10
C LYS A 123 10.90 -9.35 3.35
N ARG A 124 9.90 -10.20 3.25
CA ARG A 124 9.93 -11.39 2.40
C ARG A 124 9.84 -11.02 0.91
N PHE A 125 9.24 -9.87 0.59
CA PHE A 125 9.32 -9.31 -0.76
C PHE A 125 10.72 -8.75 -0.95
N HIS A 126 11.37 -9.09 -2.05
CA HIS A 126 12.72 -8.57 -2.35
C HIS A 126 12.69 -7.12 -2.87
N ASN A 127 11.54 -6.50 -2.82
CA ASN A 127 11.26 -5.15 -3.27
C ASN A 127 11.56 -4.11 -2.18
N PRO A 128 11.97 -2.88 -2.52
CA PRO A 128 12.06 -1.80 -1.56
C PRO A 128 10.71 -1.55 -0.89
N ILE A 129 10.73 -1.41 0.44
CA ILE A 129 9.53 -1.18 1.24
C ILE A 129 9.41 0.32 1.52
N MET A 130 8.20 0.82 1.36
CA MET A 130 7.77 2.14 1.82
C MET A 130 6.68 1.97 2.86
N PHE A 131 6.56 2.92 3.77
CA PHE A 131 5.46 2.96 4.73
C PHE A 131 4.55 4.17 4.48
N LEU A 132 3.25 3.96 4.57
CA LEU A 132 2.25 5.02 4.48
C LEU A 132 1.44 5.07 5.78
N GLY A 133 1.71 6.07 6.60
CA GLY A 133 0.89 6.43 7.77
C GLY A 133 -0.23 7.40 7.41
N GLY A 134 -0.89 7.96 8.41
CA GLY A 134 -2.01 8.88 8.20
C GLY A 134 -1.91 10.17 8.99
N ALA A 135 -2.15 11.29 8.33
CA ALA A 135 -2.48 12.56 8.96
C ALA A 135 -4.01 12.69 8.99
N TRP A 136 -4.59 12.25 10.09
CA TRP A 136 -6.03 11.98 10.29
C TRP A 136 -6.93 13.18 10.06
N LYS A 137 -7.30 13.44 8.82
CA LYS A 137 -8.23 14.49 8.43
C LYS A 137 -9.44 13.99 7.62
N TRP A 138 -9.53 12.70 7.38
CA TRP A 138 -10.63 12.06 6.62
C TRP A 138 -11.75 11.53 7.51
N MET A 139 -11.61 11.60 8.83
CA MET A 139 -12.61 11.12 9.79
C MET A 139 -13.33 12.29 10.43
N GLY A 140 -14.36 12.80 9.77
CA GLY A 140 -15.22 13.86 10.27
C GLY A 140 -14.86 15.26 9.79
N PHE A 141 -15.50 16.28 10.38
CA PHE A 141 -15.45 17.66 9.90
C PHE A 141 -14.17 18.42 10.27
N ALA A 142 -13.38 17.90 11.19
CA ALA A 142 -12.15 18.54 11.63
C ALA A 142 -11.00 17.54 11.70
N PRO A 143 -9.76 17.95 11.35
CA PRO A 143 -8.59 17.10 11.49
C PRO A 143 -8.35 16.70 12.94
N ASN A 144 -8.02 15.44 13.17
CA ASN A 144 -7.59 14.97 14.49
C ASN A 144 -6.06 15.04 14.60
N ASN A 145 -5.55 16.25 14.81
CA ASN A 145 -4.11 16.50 14.86
C ASN A 145 -3.43 15.77 16.02
N ALA A 146 -4.10 15.68 17.18
CA ALA A 146 -3.55 14.95 18.34
C ALA A 146 -3.34 13.46 18.02
N PHE A 147 -4.31 12.84 17.37
CA PHE A 147 -4.18 11.44 16.94
C PHE A 147 -3.17 11.28 15.81
N SER A 148 -3.10 12.24 14.88
CA SER A 148 -2.10 12.25 13.81
C SER A 148 -0.67 12.22 14.37
N LEU A 149 -0.38 13.07 15.34
CA LEU A 149 0.92 13.10 16.01
C LEU A 149 1.20 11.80 16.78
N TYR A 150 0.21 11.31 17.51
CA TYR A 150 0.32 10.07 18.29
C TYR A 150 0.60 8.86 17.39
N SER A 151 -0.16 8.68 16.31
CA SER A 151 0.01 7.58 15.36
C SER A 151 1.31 7.68 14.57
N SER A 152 1.67 8.89 14.16
CA SER A 152 2.93 9.14 13.44
C SER A 152 4.15 8.81 14.30
N ASP A 153 4.15 9.20 15.59
CA ASP A 153 5.23 8.87 16.53
C ASP A 153 5.41 7.33 16.63
N PHE A 154 4.31 6.59 16.76
CA PHE A 154 4.35 5.14 16.81
C PHE A 154 4.94 4.54 15.52
N HIS A 155 4.38 4.93 14.37
CA HIS A 155 4.73 4.34 13.08
C HIS A 155 6.15 4.73 12.63
N ILE A 156 6.54 6.00 12.74
CA ILE A 156 7.87 6.46 12.34
C ILE A 156 8.94 5.77 13.17
N ASN A 157 8.79 5.75 14.49
CA ASN A 157 9.74 5.05 15.37
C ASN A 157 9.77 3.53 15.09
N GLY A 158 8.63 2.93 14.76
CA GLY A 158 8.54 1.55 14.34
C GLY A 158 9.31 1.29 13.05
N CYS A 159 9.09 2.10 12.02
CA CYS A 159 9.78 2.00 10.73
C CYS A 159 11.31 2.14 10.89
N LEU A 160 11.77 3.16 11.60
CA LEU A 160 13.21 3.41 11.81
C LEU A 160 13.91 2.24 12.52
N ARG A 161 13.27 1.64 13.52
CA ARG A 161 13.80 0.43 14.19
C ARG A 161 14.00 -0.75 13.24
N HIS A 162 13.25 -0.77 12.15
CA HIS A 162 13.31 -1.81 11.11
C HIS A 162 14.12 -1.41 9.89
N GLY A 163 14.74 -0.22 9.89
CA GLY A 163 15.51 0.29 8.76
C GLY A 163 14.67 0.69 7.56
N ILE A 164 13.41 1.10 7.80
CA ILE A 164 12.53 1.69 6.79
C ILE A 164 12.56 3.20 7.00
N ASP A 165 13.15 3.91 6.07
CA ASP A 165 13.33 5.37 6.06
C ASP A 165 12.48 6.08 4.99
N ASP A 166 11.88 5.32 4.09
CA ASP A 166 10.97 5.83 3.06
C ASP A 166 9.53 5.83 3.60
N ILE A 167 9.13 6.96 4.19
CA ILE A 167 7.87 7.11 4.93
C ILE A 167 7.07 8.26 4.34
N SER A 168 5.78 8.01 4.12
CA SER A 168 4.81 9.02 3.66
C SER A 168 3.61 9.08 4.61
N LEU A 169 2.89 10.18 4.60
CA LEU A 169 1.64 10.36 5.34
C LEU A 169 0.50 10.67 4.36
N ALA A 170 -0.56 9.86 4.42
CA ALA A 170 -1.78 10.12 3.68
C ALA A 170 -2.54 11.29 4.30
N THR A 171 -3.04 12.16 3.44
CA THR A 171 -3.83 13.35 3.82
C THR A 171 -5.16 13.35 3.08
N PHE A 172 -5.86 12.23 3.09
CA PHE A 172 -7.14 12.09 2.40
C PHE A 172 -8.12 13.19 2.82
N GLY A 173 -8.90 13.68 1.88
CA GLY A 173 -9.87 14.75 2.08
C GLY A 173 -11.31 14.31 1.84
N ASP A 174 -11.65 13.08 2.26
CA ASP A 174 -12.92 12.43 1.95
C ASP A 174 -14.15 13.26 2.36
N ASP A 175 -14.06 13.95 3.49
CA ASP A 175 -15.14 14.80 4.02
C ASP A 175 -14.97 16.28 3.66
N GLY A 176 -14.08 16.63 2.74
CA GLY A 176 -13.82 18.00 2.34
C GLY A 176 -13.20 18.87 3.44
N SER A 177 -12.65 18.26 4.48
CA SER A 177 -11.99 18.97 5.58
C SER A 177 -10.63 19.50 5.14
N GLU A 178 -10.58 20.79 4.81
CA GLU A 178 -9.34 21.49 4.43
C GLU A 178 -8.64 22.17 5.61
N ALA A 179 -9.20 22.09 6.81
CA ALA A 179 -8.76 22.83 7.98
C ALA A 179 -7.50 22.24 8.66
N SER A 180 -6.68 21.48 7.96
CA SER A 180 -5.41 20.96 8.48
C SER A 180 -4.29 22.00 8.51
N ARG A 181 -4.63 23.23 8.87
CA ARG A 181 -3.62 24.26 9.15
C ARG A 181 -3.15 24.08 10.59
N PHE A 182 -1.88 23.85 10.74
CA PHE A 182 -1.14 23.80 11.99
C PHE A 182 -0.75 25.18 12.43
#